data_2e91f2448ec391da9bf60e27a5db8857
#
_entry.id   2e91f2448ec391da9bf60e27a5db8857
#
_cell.length_a   1.000
_cell.length_b   1.000
_cell.length_c   1.000
_cell.angle_alpha   90.00
_cell.angle_beta   90.00
_cell.angle_gamma   90.00
#
_symmetry.space_group_name_H-M   'P 1'
#
loop_
_entity.id
_entity.type
_entity.pdbx_description
1 polymer ?
#
loop_
_entity_poly.entity_id
_entity_poly.type
_entity_poly.pdbx_seq_one_letter_code
_entity_poly.pdbx_strand_id
1 'polypeptide(L)'
;TFNTVVKNIADANFNEINCEDIINSSGLPPFFVLDNAEDVGIDAPENRKGDALRTWVRSLSGFQKEALVKSARTGQTWRLVSDEGPYLNGHDAAPCPLAFLTAGMVASYMNEILALAEKQGIEIRKLKLIQDNYYTMKGSMPKRTMVGGAEPVELQVEIDCNLEEGDLKKFLMNAIHTSPLNGLMRGQLESLFKLSKNGME
;
A
#
# COMPACT_ATOMS: atom_id res chain seq x y z
N THR A 1 6.52 -13.96 10.64
CA THR A 1 7.47 -14.78 9.87
C THR A 1 7.24 -14.48 8.41
N PHE A 2 8.27 -14.06 7.68
CA PHE A 2 8.22 -13.79 6.24
C PHE A 2 8.56 -15.07 5.49
N ASN A 3 7.63 -15.61 4.72
CA ASN A 3 7.91 -16.69 3.77
C ASN A 3 8.17 -16.06 2.41
N THR A 4 9.42 -15.94 2.02
CA THR A 4 9.80 -15.41 0.70
C THR A 4 10.25 -16.55 -0.19
N VAL A 5 9.53 -16.76 -1.28
CA VAL A 5 9.96 -17.67 -2.36
C VAL A 5 10.61 -16.84 -3.45
N VAL A 6 11.87 -17.11 -3.72
CA VAL A 6 12.65 -16.42 -4.76
C VAL A 6 12.80 -17.36 -5.95
N LYS A 7 12.37 -16.92 -7.12
CA LYS A 7 12.59 -17.62 -8.40
C LYS A 7 13.33 -16.70 -9.34
N ASN A 8 14.46 -17.17 -9.86
CA ASN A 8 15.13 -16.50 -10.98
C ASN A 8 14.54 -17.07 -12.28
N ILE A 9 13.86 -16.21 -13.05
CA ILE A 9 13.13 -16.62 -14.26
C ILE A 9 13.66 -15.81 -15.43
N ALA A 10 14.49 -16.46 -16.26
CA ALA A 10 15.04 -15.82 -17.47
C ALA A 10 13.98 -15.51 -18.55
N ASP A 11 12.87 -16.28 -18.60
CA ASP A 11 11.87 -16.24 -19.69
C ASP A 11 10.43 -16.00 -19.23
N ALA A 12 10.21 -15.24 -18.16
CA ALA A 12 8.85 -14.91 -17.73
C ALA A 12 8.16 -13.99 -18.76
N ASN A 13 7.07 -14.47 -19.37
CA ASN A 13 6.18 -13.64 -20.18
C ASN A 13 5.37 -12.73 -19.25
N PHE A 14 5.83 -11.50 -19.10
CA PHE A 14 5.05 -10.45 -18.43
C PHE A 14 4.06 -9.91 -19.45
N ASN A 15 2.77 -10.18 -19.27
CA ASN A 15 1.74 -9.44 -19.99
C ASN A 15 1.82 -7.99 -19.48
N GLU A 16 2.18 -7.08 -20.36
CA GLU A 16 2.06 -5.64 -20.10
C GLU A 16 0.56 -5.33 -19.95
N ILE A 17 0.18 -4.95 -18.74
CA ILE A 17 -1.17 -4.43 -18.49
C ILE A 17 -1.14 -2.97 -18.89
N ASN A 18 -1.90 -2.62 -19.94
CA ASN A 18 -2.04 -1.24 -20.33
C ASN A 18 -2.86 -0.49 -19.28
N CYS A 19 -2.27 0.51 -18.64
CA CYS A 19 -2.94 1.31 -17.60
C CYS A 19 -4.21 2.00 -18.09
N GLU A 20 -4.30 2.32 -19.39
CA GLU A 20 -5.50 2.90 -20.00
C GLU A 20 -6.69 1.92 -19.98
N ASP A 21 -6.44 0.62 -20.13
CA ASP A 21 -7.50 -0.40 -20.08
C ASP A 21 -8.09 -0.56 -18.70
N ILE A 22 -7.30 -0.40 -17.64
CA ILE A 22 -7.77 -0.46 -16.26
C ILE A 22 -8.67 0.73 -15.94
N ILE A 23 -8.33 1.92 -16.41
CA ILE A 23 -9.12 3.14 -16.21
C ILE A 23 -10.45 3.03 -16.95
N ASN A 24 -10.46 2.47 -18.16
CA ASN A 24 -11.64 2.36 -19.00
C ASN A 24 -12.62 1.26 -18.53
N SER A 25 -12.17 0.21 -17.86
CA SER A 25 -13.03 -0.90 -17.44
C SER A 25 -13.89 -0.59 -16.22
N SER A 26 -13.51 0.35 -15.37
CA SER A 26 -14.20 0.67 -14.11
C SER A 26 -15.09 1.92 -14.17
N GLY A 27 -15.00 2.72 -15.22
CA GLY A 27 -15.79 3.96 -15.39
C GLY A 27 -15.43 5.10 -14.42
N LEU A 28 -14.69 4.83 -13.36
CA LEU A 28 -14.19 5.81 -12.40
C LEU A 28 -12.73 5.50 -12.08
N PRO A 29 -11.81 6.47 -12.25
CA PRO A 29 -10.44 6.26 -11.81
C PRO A 29 -10.43 6.02 -10.30
N PRO A 30 -9.77 4.94 -9.81
CA PRO A 30 -9.74 4.61 -8.38
C PRO A 30 -9.02 5.69 -7.55
N PHE A 31 -8.20 6.51 -8.19
CA PHE A 31 -7.54 7.66 -7.58
C PHE A 31 -7.20 8.70 -8.65
N PHE A 32 -7.15 9.96 -8.25
CA PHE A 32 -6.72 11.08 -9.08
C PHE A 32 -6.15 12.23 -8.24
N VAL A 33 -5.38 13.08 -8.87
CA VAL A 33 -4.86 14.32 -8.24
C VAL A 33 -5.98 15.36 -8.23
N LEU A 34 -6.13 16.07 -7.13
CA LEU A 34 -7.02 17.22 -7.06
C LEU A 34 -6.30 18.47 -7.58
N ASP A 35 -6.90 19.12 -8.57
CA ASP A 35 -6.36 20.32 -9.18
C ASP A 35 -6.33 21.54 -8.22
N ASN A 36 -7.24 21.59 -7.26
CA ASN A 36 -7.37 22.65 -6.25
C ASN A 36 -7.34 22.06 -4.84
N ALA A 37 -6.14 21.64 -4.40
CA ALA A 37 -5.96 21.09 -3.05
C ALA A 37 -6.17 22.13 -1.93
N GLU A 38 -6.18 23.42 -2.24
CA GLU A 38 -6.39 24.51 -1.28
C GLU A 38 -7.78 24.52 -0.66
N ASP A 39 -8.80 24.05 -1.42
CA ASP A 39 -10.20 24.00 -0.95
C ASP A 39 -10.47 22.88 0.05
N VAL A 40 -9.50 22.04 0.29
CA VAL A 40 -9.68 20.84 1.13
C VAL A 40 -9.44 21.12 2.62
N GLY A 41 -8.91 22.29 2.97
CA GLY A 41 -8.63 22.70 4.36
C GLY A 41 -7.60 21.81 5.07
N ILE A 42 -6.78 21.07 4.32
CA ILE A 42 -5.75 20.19 4.86
C ILE A 42 -4.38 20.81 4.65
N ASP A 43 -3.78 21.29 5.72
CA ASP A 43 -2.38 21.70 5.70
C ASP A 43 -1.45 20.49 5.74
N ALA A 44 -0.36 20.52 4.95
CA ALA A 44 0.68 19.52 5.08
C ALA A 44 1.27 19.56 6.50
N PRO A 45 1.60 18.40 7.10
CA PRO A 45 2.30 18.38 8.38
C PRO A 45 3.59 19.18 8.27
N GLU A 46 3.90 19.97 9.31
CA GLU A 46 5.19 20.67 9.38
C GLU A 46 6.35 19.68 9.24
N ASN A 47 7.45 20.15 8.62
CA ASN A 47 8.62 19.36 8.31
C ASN A 47 9.16 18.60 9.53
N ARG A 48 8.82 17.33 9.64
CA ARG A 48 9.56 16.37 10.46
C ARG A 48 10.60 15.68 9.56
N LYS A 49 11.65 15.15 10.15
CA LYS A 49 12.64 14.36 9.39
C LYS A 49 11.93 13.17 8.75
N GLY A 50 11.96 13.07 7.42
CA GLY A 50 11.32 12.02 6.64
C GLY A 50 10.08 12.50 5.87
N ASP A 51 9.33 11.56 5.32
CA ASP A 51 8.07 11.83 4.63
C ASP A 51 6.92 11.94 5.63
N ALA A 52 6.11 12.98 5.47
CA ALA A 52 4.91 13.16 6.24
C ALA A 52 3.70 13.13 5.30
N LEU A 53 2.72 12.31 5.66
CA LEU A 53 1.45 12.19 4.97
C LEU A 53 0.33 12.57 5.92
N ARG A 54 -0.61 13.38 5.43
CA ARG A 54 -1.86 13.65 6.14
C ARG A 54 -3.02 13.08 5.33
N THR A 55 -3.85 12.32 5.99
CA THR A 55 -5.04 11.75 5.37
C THR A 55 -6.29 12.24 6.08
N TRP A 56 -7.23 12.72 5.30
CA TRP A 56 -8.57 13.05 5.74
C TRP A 56 -9.56 12.09 5.10
N VAL A 57 -10.46 11.50 5.89
CA VAL A 57 -11.41 10.48 5.41
C VAL A 57 -12.83 10.87 5.79
N ARG A 58 -13.76 10.76 4.85
CA ARG A 58 -15.19 10.86 5.10
C ARG A 58 -15.95 9.67 4.55
N SER A 59 -17.10 9.39 5.18
CA SER A 59 -18.05 8.43 4.66
C SER A 59 -18.85 9.08 3.53
N LEU A 60 -19.06 8.36 2.44
CA LEU A 60 -19.93 8.78 1.34
C LEU A 60 -21.31 8.14 1.51
N SER A 61 -21.46 6.87 1.14
CA SER A 61 -22.68 6.11 1.26
C SER A 61 -22.34 4.67 1.65
N GLY A 62 -23.09 4.09 2.56
CA GLY A 62 -22.83 2.73 3.02
C GLY A 62 -21.39 2.54 3.49
N PHE A 63 -20.66 1.62 2.86
CA PHE A 63 -19.26 1.36 3.13
C PHE A 63 -18.29 2.17 2.26
N GLN A 64 -18.80 3.01 1.36
CA GLN A 64 -17.94 3.85 0.52
C GLN A 64 -17.29 4.96 1.34
N LYS A 65 -15.99 5.12 1.12
CA LYS A 65 -15.16 6.13 1.78
C LYS A 65 -14.37 6.91 0.74
N GLU A 66 -14.23 8.19 1.00
CA GLU A 66 -13.32 9.07 0.29
C GLU A 66 -12.18 9.43 1.22
N ALA A 67 -10.96 9.25 0.76
CA ALA A 67 -9.77 9.69 1.45
C ALA A 67 -9.03 10.73 0.61
N LEU A 68 -8.62 11.81 1.24
CA LEU A 68 -7.73 12.80 0.67
C LEU A 68 -6.36 12.65 1.34
N VAL A 69 -5.33 12.39 0.55
CA VAL A 69 -3.98 12.14 1.04
C VAL A 69 -3.06 13.23 0.54
N LYS A 70 -2.54 14.05 1.44
CA LYS A 70 -1.60 15.12 1.14
C LYS A 70 -0.19 14.71 1.54
N SER A 71 0.76 14.85 0.61
CA SER A 71 2.17 14.60 0.85
C SER A 71 2.86 15.93 1.18
N ALA A 72 3.61 15.97 2.29
CA ALA A 72 4.44 17.11 2.65
C ALA A 72 5.62 17.33 1.68
N ARG A 73 6.11 16.25 1.05
CA ARG A 73 7.24 16.31 0.13
C ARG A 73 6.87 16.94 -1.20
N THR A 74 5.76 16.51 -1.80
CA THR A 74 5.33 16.97 -3.14
C THR A 74 4.32 18.10 -3.09
N GLY A 75 3.65 18.31 -1.95
CA GLY A 75 2.55 19.26 -1.79
C GLY A 75 1.25 18.84 -2.47
N GLN A 76 1.29 17.73 -3.22
CA GLN A 76 0.10 17.23 -3.95
C GLN A 76 -0.88 16.55 -3.01
N THR A 77 -2.17 16.68 -3.35
CA THR A 77 -3.26 15.96 -2.70
C THR A 77 -3.88 14.96 -3.68
N TRP A 78 -3.95 13.72 -3.24
CA TRP A 78 -4.56 12.62 -3.99
C TRP A 78 -5.90 12.27 -3.39
N ARG A 79 -6.89 12.03 -4.25
CA ARG A 79 -8.19 11.47 -3.85
C ARG A 79 -8.19 9.98 -4.11
N LEU A 80 -8.55 9.21 -3.09
CA LEU A 80 -8.72 7.77 -3.12
C LEU A 80 -10.16 7.45 -2.73
N VAL A 81 -10.77 6.51 -3.42
CA VAL A 81 -12.10 6.00 -3.04
C VAL A 81 -11.96 4.54 -2.70
N SER A 82 -12.60 4.11 -1.62
CA SER A 82 -12.68 2.70 -1.24
C SER A 82 -14.12 2.29 -1.02
N ASP A 83 -14.39 1.01 -1.23
CA ASP A 83 -15.67 0.36 -0.92
C ASP A 83 -15.38 -1.02 -0.32
N GLU A 84 -16.40 -1.71 0.14
CA GLU A 84 -16.33 -3.09 0.56
C GLU A 84 -17.12 -3.96 -0.40
N GLY A 85 -16.80 -5.25 -0.41
CA GLY A 85 -17.56 -6.22 -1.19
C GLY A 85 -18.91 -6.57 -0.58
N PRO A 86 -19.76 -7.34 -1.31
CA PRO A 86 -21.08 -7.76 -0.85
C PRO A 86 -21.09 -8.51 0.48
N TYR A 87 -19.99 -9.16 0.84
CA TYR A 87 -19.79 -9.86 2.11
C TYR A 87 -19.88 -8.94 3.35
N LEU A 88 -19.67 -7.62 3.17
CA LEU A 88 -19.87 -6.58 4.18
C LEU A 88 -20.97 -5.59 3.79
N ASN A 89 -21.89 -5.97 2.91
CA ASN A 89 -22.94 -5.09 2.36
C ASN A 89 -22.39 -3.86 1.60
N GLY A 90 -21.21 -3.95 1.03
CA GLY A 90 -20.67 -2.99 0.08
C GLY A 90 -21.12 -3.32 -1.35
N HIS A 91 -20.77 -2.47 -2.30
CA HIS A 91 -21.14 -2.59 -3.71
C HIS A 91 -19.97 -3.02 -4.61
N ASP A 92 -18.75 -3.19 -4.03
CA ASP A 92 -17.53 -3.50 -4.78
C ASP A 92 -17.25 -2.47 -5.90
N ALA A 93 -17.61 -1.22 -5.64
CA ALA A 93 -17.47 -0.12 -6.61
C ALA A 93 -16.05 0.48 -6.64
N ALA A 94 -15.21 0.11 -5.67
CA ALA A 94 -13.82 0.54 -5.55
C ALA A 94 -13.02 -0.47 -4.73
N PRO A 95 -11.67 -0.47 -4.82
CA PRO A 95 -10.83 -1.34 -4.00
C PRO A 95 -11.10 -1.16 -2.49
N CYS A 96 -11.09 -2.25 -1.74
CA CYS A 96 -11.21 -2.17 -0.29
C CYS A 96 -9.96 -1.53 0.35
N PRO A 97 -10.06 -0.96 1.56
CA PRO A 97 -8.93 -0.30 2.23
C PRO A 97 -7.68 -1.18 2.36
N LEU A 98 -7.86 -2.48 2.58
CA LEU A 98 -6.76 -3.44 2.67
C LEU A 98 -6.03 -3.66 1.34
N ALA A 99 -6.73 -3.50 0.21
CA ALA A 99 -6.13 -3.57 -1.11
C ALA A 99 -5.13 -2.43 -1.33
N PHE A 100 -5.46 -1.21 -0.90
CA PHE A 100 -4.53 -0.07 -0.95
C PHE A 100 -3.28 -0.31 -0.09
N LEU A 101 -3.45 -0.85 1.13
CA LEU A 101 -2.33 -1.20 2.00
C LEU A 101 -1.42 -2.22 1.34
N THR A 102 -1.99 -3.31 0.81
CA THR A 102 -1.23 -4.38 0.15
C THR A 102 -0.49 -3.86 -1.08
N ALA A 103 -1.17 -3.11 -1.95
CA ALA A 103 -0.54 -2.52 -3.13
C ALA A 103 0.61 -1.57 -2.76
N GLY A 104 0.41 -0.73 -1.74
CA GLY A 104 1.45 0.17 -1.22
C GLY A 104 2.66 -0.59 -0.68
N MET A 105 2.45 -1.69 0.03
CA MET A 105 3.55 -2.54 0.54
C MET A 105 4.40 -3.10 -0.60
N VAL A 106 3.75 -3.72 -1.60
CA VAL A 106 4.47 -4.32 -2.74
C VAL A 106 5.21 -3.26 -3.55
N ALA A 107 4.56 -2.12 -3.81
CA ALA A 107 5.20 -1.00 -4.51
C ALA A 107 6.41 -0.46 -3.73
N SER A 108 6.32 -0.35 -2.41
CA SER A 108 7.46 0.05 -1.58
C SER A 108 8.60 -0.95 -1.66
N TYR A 109 8.33 -2.25 -1.62
CA TYR A 109 9.37 -3.28 -1.76
C TYR A 109 10.05 -3.22 -3.13
N MET A 110 9.28 -3.03 -4.19
CA MET A 110 9.83 -2.89 -5.54
C MET A 110 10.75 -1.68 -5.65
N ASN A 111 10.34 -0.53 -5.10
CA ASN A 111 11.16 0.68 -5.09
C ASN A 111 12.50 0.45 -4.39
N GLU A 112 12.52 -0.21 -3.24
CA GLU A 112 13.75 -0.48 -2.50
C GLU A 112 14.65 -1.48 -3.22
N ILE A 113 14.08 -2.49 -3.88
CA ILE A 113 14.85 -3.45 -4.70
C ILE A 113 15.52 -2.71 -5.85
N LEU A 114 14.80 -1.87 -6.59
CA LEU A 114 15.33 -1.12 -7.71
C LEU A 114 16.38 -0.10 -7.28
N ALA A 115 16.13 0.65 -6.20
CA ALA A 115 17.06 1.65 -5.68
C ALA A 115 18.36 1.00 -5.17
N LEU A 116 18.28 -0.15 -4.50
CA LEU A 116 19.45 -0.86 -4.02
C LEU A 116 20.24 -1.49 -5.18
N ALA A 117 19.53 -2.01 -6.20
CA ALA A 117 20.15 -2.54 -7.41
C ALA A 117 20.96 -1.45 -8.13
N GLU A 118 20.37 -0.29 -8.35
CA GLU A 118 21.06 0.86 -8.96
C GLU A 118 22.33 1.23 -8.18
N LYS A 119 22.20 1.35 -6.85
CA LYS A 119 23.32 1.70 -5.98
C LYS A 119 24.46 0.67 -6.00
N GLN A 120 24.15 -0.61 -6.21
CA GLN A 120 25.13 -1.69 -6.23
C GLN A 120 25.58 -2.10 -7.64
N GLY A 121 25.07 -1.44 -8.68
CA GLY A 121 25.38 -1.79 -10.08
C GLY A 121 24.85 -3.16 -10.49
N ILE A 122 23.73 -3.61 -9.89
CA ILE A 122 23.07 -4.85 -10.23
C ILE A 122 22.13 -4.60 -11.40
N GLU A 123 22.31 -5.35 -12.47
CA GLU A 123 21.45 -5.29 -13.63
C GLU A 123 20.19 -6.15 -13.41
N ILE A 124 19.03 -5.53 -13.32
CA ILE A 124 17.73 -6.20 -13.28
C ILE A 124 17.06 -6.02 -14.64
N ARG A 125 16.85 -7.12 -15.38
CA ARG A 125 16.20 -7.14 -16.68
C ARG A 125 14.68 -7.30 -16.55
N LYS A 126 14.22 -8.08 -15.57
CA LYS A 126 12.80 -8.29 -15.28
C LYS A 126 12.60 -8.39 -13.77
N LEU A 127 11.53 -7.79 -13.26
CA LEU A 127 11.15 -7.89 -11.85
C LEU A 127 9.62 -7.90 -11.74
N LYS A 128 9.11 -8.90 -11.03
CA LYS A 128 7.70 -9.00 -10.67
C LYS A 128 7.59 -9.45 -9.21
N LEU A 129 6.70 -8.81 -8.46
CA LEU A 129 6.38 -9.20 -7.10
C LEU A 129 4.91 -9.61 -7.03
N ILE A 130 4.65 -10.70 -6.33
CA ILE A 130 3.31 -11.17 -6.00
C ILE A 130 3.26 -11.31 -4.49
N GLN A 131 2.25 -10.70 -3.86
CA GLN A 131 2.10 -10.75 -2.41
C GLN A 131 0.70 -11.17 -2.03
N ASP A 132 0.64 -12.19 -1.18
CA ASP A 132 -0.59 -12.67 -0.56
C ASP A 132 -0.64 -12.23 0.90
N ASN A 133 -1.72 -11.55 1.24
CA ASN A 133 -2.01 -11.07 2.59
C ASN A 133 -3.30 -11.73 3.08
N TYR A 134 -3.25 -12.33 4.26
CA TYR A 134 -4.39 -12.97 4.89
C TYR A 134 -4.79 -12.19 6.15
N TYR A 135 -6.00 -11.65 6.12
CA TYR A 135 -6.56 -10.89 7.21
C TYR A 135 -7.67 -11.68 7.88
N THR A 136 -7.71 -11.62 9.19
CA THR A 136 -8.71 -12.34 9.99
C THR A 136 -9.46 -11.38 10.90
N MET A 137 -10.69 -11.73 11.22
CA MET A 137 -11.49 -11.04 12.20
C MET A 137 -12.11 -12.08 13.13
N LYS A 138 -11.68 -12.08 14.38
CA LYS A 138 -12.15 -13.03 15.41
C LYS A 138 -13.06 -12.32 16.40
N GLY A 139 -13.94 -13.06 17.05
CA GLY A 139 -14.85 -12.51 18.05
C GLY A 139 -16.28 -12.35 17.56
N SER A 140 -17.06 -11.54 18.28
CA SER A 140 -18.48 -11.35 18.04
C SER A 140 -18.84 -9.87 18.08
N MET A 141 -19.46 -9.36 17.01
CA MET A 141 -19.95 -7.99 16.95
C MET A 141 -20.98 -7.68 18.05
N PRO A 142 -22.01 -8.52 18.29
CA PRO A 142 -22.96 -8.27 19.38
C PRO A 142 -22.31 -8.24 20.77
N LYS A 143 -21.26 -9.05 20.98
CA LYS A 143 -20.53 -9.09 22.26
C LYS A 143 -19.42 -8.03 22.35
N ARG A 144 -19.20 -7.23 21.29
CA ARG A 144 -18.13 -6.23 21.21
C ARG A 144 -16.73 -6.80 21.49
N THR A 145 -16.50 -8.03 21.02
CA THR A 145 -15.21 -8.74 21.21
C THR A 145 -14.48 -8.94 19.88
N MET A 146 -14.83 -8.17 18.84
CA MET A 146 -14.18 -8.26 17.54
C MET A 146 -12.73 -7.80 17.64
N VAL A 147 -11.82 -8.63 17.13
CA VAL A 147 -10.38 -8.33 17.05
C VAL A 147 -9.90 -8.66 15.63
N GLY A 148 -9.37 -7.66 14.95
CA GLY A 148 -8.68 -7.85 13.67
C GLY A 148 -7.32 -8.51 13.87
N GLY A 149 -6.91 -9.32 12.91
CA GLY A 149 -5.60 -9.96 12.88
C GLY A 149 -5.11 -10.10 11.45
N ALA A 150 -3.84 -10.46 11.31
CA ALA A 150 -3.22 -10.79 10.04
C ALA A 150 -2.33 -12.01 10.22
N GLU A 151 -2.32 -12.87 9.22
CA GLU A 151 -1.38 -13.99 9.12
C GLU A 151 -0.05 -13.48 8.52
N PRO A 152 1.02 -14.29 8.57
CA PRO A 152 2.27 -13.94 7.90
C PRO A 152 2.08 -13.69 6.41
N VAL A 153 2.70 -12.62 5.92
CA VAL A 153 2.67 -12.25 4.50
C VAL A 153 3.50 -13.23 3.69
N GLU A 154 2.96 -13.69 2.56
CA GLU A 154 3.69 -14.45 1.57
C GLU A 154 4.08 -13.54 0.41
N LEU A 155 5.39 -13.41 0.17
CA LEU A 155 5.94 -12.61 -0.92
C LEU A 155 6.71 -13.51 -1.88
N GLN A 156 6.28 -13.53 -3.15
CA GLN A 156 6.97 -14.18 -4.25
C GLN A 156 7.69 -13.13 -5.09
N VAL A 157 8.95 -13.37 -5.42
CA VAL A 157 9.76 -12.50 -6.26
C VAL A 157 10.20 -13.28 -7.49
N GLU A 158 9.73 -12.85 -8.65
CA GLU A 158 10.17 -13.32 -9.96
C GLU A 158 11.16 -12.27 -10.52
N ILE A 159 12.41 -12.65 -10.69
CA ILE A 159 13.47 -11.72 -11.08
C ILE A 159 14.44 -12.35 -12.09
N ASP A 160 14.85 -11.55 -13.07
CA ASP A 160 15.95 -11.83 -13.98
C ASP A 160 17.04 -10.78 -13.77
N CYS A 161 18.18 -11.19 -13.26
CA CYS A 161 19.30 -10.31 -12.94
C CYS A 161 20.64 -11.04 -13.06
N ASN A 162 21.74 -10.30 -12.90
CA ASN A 162 23.10 -10.81 -13.01
C ASN A 162 23.68 -11.37 -11.70
N LEU A 163 22.84 -11.60 -10.67
CA LEU A 163 23.30 -12.19 -9.41
C LEU A 163 23.07 -13.70 -9.37
N GLU A 164 24.01 -14.41 -8.71
CA GLU A 164 23.83 -15.81 -8.34
C GLU A 164 22.81 -15.98 -7.21
N GLU A 165 22.14 -17.13 -7.13
CA GLU A 165 21.01 -17.39 -6.23
C GLU A 165 21.28 -17.04 -4.76
N GLY A 166 22.47 -17.39 -4.25
CA GLY A 166 22.84 -17.14 -2.85
C GLY A 166 22.96 -15.66 -2.50
N ASP A 167 23.51 -14.87 -3.42
CA ASP A 167 23.66 -13.42 -3.24
C ASP A 167 22.39 -12.69 -3.55
N LEU A 168 21.58 -13.18 -4.50
CA LEU A 168 20.26 -12.67 -4.81
C LEU A 168 19.35 -12.69 -3.58
N LYS A 169 19.32 -13.79 -2.83
CA LYS A 169 18.51 -13.87 -1.62
C LYS A 169 18.91 -12.83 -0.58
N LYS A 170 20.22 -12.65 -0.34
CA LYS A 170 20.72 -11.63 0.60
C LYS A 170 20.37 -10.23 0.13
N PHE A 171 20.56 -9.95 -1.16
CA PHE A 171 20.22 -8.67 -1.77
C PHE A 171 18.74 -8.33 -1.56
N LEU A 172 17.83 -9.24 -1.92
CA LEU A 172 16.39 -9.02 -1.79
C LEU A 172 15.96 -8.82 -0.34
N MET A 173 16.49 -9.62 0.60
CA MET A 173 16.19 -9.45 2.03
C MET A 173 16.66 -8.09 2.54
N ASN A 174 17.85 -7.65 2.14
CA ASN A 174 18.37 -6.34 2.51
C ASN A 174 17.48 -5.21 1.95
N ALA A 175 17.10 -5.30 0.67
CA ALA A 175 16.22 -4.31 0.04
C ALA A 175 14.87 -4.22 0.75
N ILE A 176 14.22 -5.35 1.01
CA ILE A 176 12.92 -5.38 1.70
C ILE A 176 13.03 -4.79 3.11
N HIS A 177 14.13 -5.04 3.82
CA HIS A 177 14.34 -4.51 5.17
C HIS A 177 14.47 -2.98 5.20
N THR A 178 14.87 -2.32 4.11
CA THR A 178 14.95 -0.85 4.03
C THR A 178 13.60 -0.20 3.77
N SER A 179 12.57 -0.97 3.36
CA SER A 179 11.24 -0.44 3.10
C SER A 179 10.61 0.16 4.36
N PRO A 180 10.14 1.44 4.32
CA PRO A 180 9.42 2.06 5.43
C PRO A 180 8.15 1.29 5.80
N LEU A 181 7.45 0.69 4.82
CA LEU A 181 6.24 -0.09 5.08
C LEU A 181 6.55 -1.44 5.74
N ASN A 182 7.70 -2.06 5.42
CA ASN A 182 8.17 -3.20 6.19
C ASN A 182 8.48 -2.81 7.65
N GLY A 183 9.09 -1.65 7.85
CA GLY A 183 9.33 -1.09 9.19
C GLY A 183 8.02 -0.86 9.96
N LEU A 184 7.01 -0.29 9.30
CA LEU A 184 5.66 -0.08 9.85
C LEU A 184 5.04 -1.40 10.33
N MET A 185 5.08 -2.46 9.51
CA MET A 185 4.48 -3.76 9.84
C MET A 185 5.22 -4.51 10.95
N ARG A 186 6.48 -4.20 11.19
CA ARG A 186 7.31 -4.82 12.24
C ARG A 186 7.40 -4.00 13.52
N GLY A 187 7.08 -2.71 13.43
CA GLY A 187 7.14 -1.79 14.55
C GLY A 187 5.94 -1.89 15.49
N GLN A 188 6.10 -1.39 16.71
CA GLN A 188 4.98 -1.06 17.58
C GLN A 188 4.54 0.37 17.27
N LEU A 189 3.26 0.53 16.91
CA LEU A 189 2.67 1.84 16.65
C LEU A 189 1.96 2.33 17.91
N GLU A 190 2.28 3.56 18.30
CA GLU A 190 1.52 4.28 19.31
C GLU A 190 0.54 5.23 18.61
N SER A 191 -0.76 5.04 18.86
CA SER A 191 -1.81 5.87 18.28
C SER A 191 -2.26 6.93 19.28
N LEU A 192 -2.17 8.19 18.89
CA LEU A 192 -2.69 9.31 19.65
C LEU A 192 -4.05 9.71 19.09
N PHE A 193 -5.07 9.75 19.94
CA PHE A 193 -6.42 10.14 19.56
C PHE A 193 -6.74 11.55 20.07
N LYS A 194 -7.28 12.37 19.18
CA LYS A 194 -7.99 13.60 19.55
C LYS A 194 -9.42 13.45 19.10
N LEU A 195 -10.35 13.68 20.01
CA LEU A 195 -11.78 13.63 19.75
C LEU A 195 -12.35 15.03 19.88
N SER A 196 -13.00 15.50 18.81
CA SER A 196 -13.78 16.73 18.83
C SER A 196 -15.26 16.39 18.59
N LYS A 197 -16.14 16.91 19.44
CA LYS A 197 -17.58 16.77 19.31
C LYS A 197 -18.22 18.15 19.23
N ASN A 198 -18.96 18.42 18.14
CA ASN A 198 -19.68 19.67 17.93
C ASN A 198 -18.80 20.93 17.99
N GLY A 199 -17.58 20.87 17.49
CA GLY A 199 -16.67 22.02 17.46
C GLY A 199 -16.10 22.43 18.82
N MET A 200 -16.25 21.64 19.86
CA MET A 200 -15.51 21.80 21.13
C MET A 200 -14.23 20.97 21.06
N GLU A 201 -13.07 21.62 21.19
CA GLU A 201 -11.76 20.99 21.36
C GLU A 201 -11.64 20.33 22.73
#